data_084dba520a0a63bb23c48d21832fedfe
#
_entry.id   084dba520a0a63bb23c48d21832fedfe
#
_cell.length_a   1.000
_cell.length_b   1.000
_cell.length_c   1.000
_cell.angle_alpha   90.00
_cell.angle_beta   90.00
_cell.angle_gamma   90.00
#
_symmetry.space_group_name_H-M   'P 1'
#
loop_
_entity.id
_entity.type
_entity.pdbx_description
1 polymer ?
#
loop_
_entity_poly.entity_id
_entity_poly.type
_entity_poly.pdbx_seq_one_letter_code
_entity_poly.pdbx_strand_id
1 'polypeptide(L)'
;METQILNSLHSVLKQFGNKYYTGSYLNKSKVIEDIDKYDEELILAMLNAPLIKKHYFKKIDEYTIFETNKLIETFEMNDYWMDSLTKYTKRIGLTSNGKFLDESSDIVLDFPYKDTVLKAGMTKEDIEKDDLKPDEPFYNEVIASEEIDIMLDKKILINAKRYDVEGEHEITNFDDKDNLIIKGNNLLALHTLKDKYAGKVKLIYIDPPYNTGNDSFMYNDRFNHSTWLNFIYNRLSIANELLSEVGSIWLNIDDDESHYLKVLCDELFGRENFIGNIIWEKKFSPQNDATFFSDMHDHILVYCKNIDKFKINLLARTEKMNERYKNPDNDPRGPWSSSDLTVRTYSKEYDYPIETPSGKIINPPKGRCWRTSKENLSKLISQNRIWFGESGDNVPRLKRFLTDVKQGLTPGTIWKHQEVSHNQEARKEISRLFEDTEYDFSTPKPEKLLQRIIHIGSNEGDLVLDFF
;
A
#
# COMPACT_ATOMS: atom_id res chain seq x y z
N MET A 1 16.15 3.83 -33.75
CA MET A 1 16.71 3.18 -34.98
C MET A 1 16.22 1.73 -34.95
N GLU A 2 15.21 1.40 -35.72
CA GLU A 2 14.73 0.00 -35.82
C GLU A 2 15.86 -0.86 -36.38
N THR A 3 16.14 -1.96 -35.69
CA THR A 3 17.19 -2.89 -36.16
C THR A 3 16.73 -3.58 -37.45
N GLN A 4 17.66 -3.98 -38.30
CA GLN A 4 17.33 -4.72 -39.54
C GLN A 4 16.49 -5.99 -39.28
N ILE A 5 16.64 -6.57 -38.08
CA ILE A 5 15.88 -7.75 -37.63
C ILE A 5 14.44 -7.40 -37.37
N LEU A 6 14.16 -6.30 -36.65
CA LEU A 6 12.79 -5.82 -36.37
C LEU A 6 12.05 -5.49 -37.67
N ASN A 7 12.72 -4.79 -38.61
CA ASN A 7 12.16 -4.52 -39.92
C ASN A 7 11.82 -5.80 -40.70
N SER A 8 12.68 -6.83 -40.58
CA SER A 8 12.43 -8.13 -41.20
C SER A 8 11.24 -8.84 -40.51
N LEU A 9 11.14 -8.81 -39.19
CA LEU A 9 10.00 -9.34 -38.44
C LEU A 9 8.69 -8.66 -38.83
N HIS A 10 8.68 -7.31 -38.84
CA HIS A 10 7.52 -6.55 -39.28
C HIS A 10 7.11 -6.88 -40.72
N SER A 11 8.08 -7.09 -41.62
CA SER A 11 7.80 -7.46 -43.00
C SER A 11 7.13 -8.84 -43.13
N VAL A 12 7.57 -9.81 -42.32
CA VAL A 12 6.97 -11.14 -42.26
C VAL A 12 5.56 -11.06 -41.66
N LEU A 13 5.39 -10.37 -40.52
CA LEU A 13 4.10 -10.26 -39.85
C LEU A 13 3.05 -9.50 -40.68
N LYS A 14 3.45 -8.52 -41.47
CA LYS A 14 2.57 -7.78 -42.38
C LYS A 14 1.93 -8.69 -43.46
N GLN A 15 2.55 -9.81 -43.81
CA GLN A 15 1.97 -10.76 -44.77
C GLN A 15 0.68 -11.40 -44.26
N PHE A 16 0.50 -11.45 -42.93
CA PHE A 16 -0.69 -12.00 -42.28
C PHE A 16 -1.82 -10.96 -42.06
N GLY A 17 -1.59 -9.70 -42.50
CA GLY A 17 -2.60 -8.65 -42.47
C GLY A 17 -3.25 -8.45 -41.10
N ASN A 18 -4.57 -8.47 -41.06
CA ASN A 18 -5.36 -8.21 -39.84
C ASN A 18 -5.21 -9.27 -38.74
N LYS A 19 -4.53 -10.40 -38.99
CA LYS A 19 -4.25 -11.41 -37.96
C LYS A 19 -3.35 -10.80 -36.85
N TYR A 20 -2.36 -10.00 -37.23
CA TYR A 20 -1.37 -9.43 -36.32
C TYR A 20 -1.36 -7.89 -36.30
N TYR A 21 -2.12 -7.21 -37.14
CA TYR A 21 -2.19 -5.77 -37.18
C TYR A 21 -3.62 -5.25 -37.05
N THR A 22 -3.78 -4.22 -36.22
CA THR A 22 -5.00 -3.40 -36.15
C THR A 22 -4.62 -1.99 -36.63
N GLY A 23 -4.91 -1.71 -37.90
CA GLY A 23 -4.42 -0.51 -38.58
C GLY A 23 -2.89 -0.55 -38.68
N SER A 24 -2.20 0.42 -38.07
CA SER A 24 -0.73 0.51 -38.02
C SER A 24 -0.12 -0.18 -36.79
N TYR A 25 -0.91 -0.62 -35.83
CA TYR A 25 -0.44 -1.17 -34.57
C TYR A 25 -0.32 -2.69 -34.63
N LEU A 26 0.84 -3.20 -34.21
CA LEU A 26 1.10 -4.64 -34.08
C LEU A 26 0.47 -5.18 -32.79
N ASN A 27 -0.37 -6.21 -32.92
CA ASN A 27 -0.89 -6.95 -31.77
C ASN A 27 0.15 -7.98 -31.30
N LYS A 28 1.07 -7.53 -30.46
CA LYS A 28 2.18 -8.34 -29.94
C LYS A 28 1.71 -9.57 -29.17
N SER A 29 0.66 -9.42 -28.35
CA SER A 29 0.11 -10.53 -27.57
C SER A 29 -0.37 -11.68 -28.48
N LYS A 30 -0.99 -11.34 -29.61
CA LYS A 30 -1.43 -12.35 -30.58
C LYS A 30 -0.27 -13.03 -31.30
N VAL A 31 0.79 -12.28 -31.59
CA VAL A 31 2.02 -12.86 -32.18
C VAL A 31 2.67 -13.83 -31.20
N ILE A 32 2.81 -13.44 -29.93
CA ILE A 32 3.41 -14.26 -28.87
C ILE A 32 2.57 -15.53 -28.66
N GLU A 33 1.24 -15.40 -28.57
CA GLU A 33 0.34 -16.54 -28.44
C GLU A 33 0.52 -17.57 -29.56
N ASP A 34 0.62 -17.11 -30.82
CA ASP A 34 0.77 -18.00 -31.98
C ASP A 34 2.19 -18.60 -32.06
N ILE A 35 3.21 -17.90 -31.59
CA ILE A 35 4.58 -18.44 -31.41
C ILE A 35 4.58 -19.56 -30.36
N ASP A 36 3.95 -19.36 -29.21
CA ASP A 36 3.86 -20.34 -28.13
C ASP A 36 3.08 -21.60 -28.56
N LYS A 37 2.06 -21.44 -29.43
CA LYS A 37 1.28 -22.54 -30.00
C LYS A 37 1.95 -23.22 -31.19
N TYR A 38 3.12 -22.76 -31.60
CA TYR A 38 3.83 -23.25 -32.77
C TYR A 38 2.96 -23.17 -34.06
N ASP A 39 2.29 -22.03 -34.29
CA ASP A 39 1.50 -21.81 -35.51
C ASP A 39 2.35 -22.08 -36.76
N GLU A 40 1.96 -23.09 -37.52
CA GLU A 40 2.77 -23.63 -38.64
C GLU A 40 3.02 -22.60 -39.73
N GLU A 41 2.03 -21.78 -40.05
CA GLU A 41 2.14 -20.77 -41.12
C GLU A 41 3.10 -19.66 -40.70
N LEU A 42 3.02 -19.20 -39.43
CA LEU A 42 3.89 -18.18 -38.88
C LEU A 42 5.35 -18.67 -38.81
N ILE A 43 5.57 -19.87 -38.30
CA ILE A 43 6.92 -20.45 -38.18
C ILE A 43 7.54 -20.70 -39.58
N LEU A 44 6.78 -21.19 -40.55
CA LEU A 44 7.27 -21.34 -41.90
C LEU A 44 7.63 -20.02 -42.56
N ALA A 45 6.82 -18.99 -42.37
CA ALA A 45 7.12 -17.66 -42.89
C ALA A 45 8.40 -17.08 -42.24
N MET A 46 8.62 -17.27 -40.93
CA MET A 46 9.83 -16.88 -40.21
C MET A 46 11.05 -17.69 -40.67
N LEU A 47 10.91 -18.98 -40.88
CA LEU A 47 11.98 -19.88 -41.35
C LEU A 47 12.46 -19.50 -42.75
N ASN A 48 11.56 -19.01 -43.62
CA ASN A 48 11.87 -18.56 -44.96
C ASN A 48 12.52 -17.18 -45.03
N ALA A 49 12.53 -16.42 -43.95
CA ALA A 49 13.20 -15.12 -43.86
C ALA A 49 14.67 -15.29 -43.40
N PRO A 50 15.68 -15.05 -44.29
CA PRO A 50 17.09 -15.40 -43.99
C PRO A 50 17.66 -14.79 -42.73
N LEU A 51 17.31 -13.53 -42.40
CA LEU A 51 17.76 -12.83 -41.18
C LEU A 51 17.13 -13.42 -39.93
N ILE A 52 15.82 -13.73 -40.01
CA ILE A 52 15.06 -14.32 -38.89
C ILE A 52 15.57 -15.74 -38.64
N LYS A 53 15.73 -16.53 -39.71
CA LYS A 53 16.27 -17.88 -39.62
C LYS A 53 17.64 -17.92 -38.98
N LYS A 54 18.55 -16.98 -39.34
CA LYS A 54 19.89 -16.93 -38.81
C LYS A 54 19.92 -16.59 -37.31
N HIS A 55 18.95 -15.77 -36.82
CA HIS A 55 18.96 -15.27 -35.45
C HIS A 55 18.16 -16.09 -34.46
N TYR A 56 17.06 -16.72 -34.92
CA TYR A 56 16.10 -17.40 -34.03
C TYR A 56 15.97 -18.90 -34.31
N PHE A 57 16.69 -19.44 -35.30
CA PHE A 57 16.74 -20.87 -35.55
C PHE A 57 18.17 -21.39 -35.42
N LYS A 58 18.35 -22.41 -34.63
CA LYS A 58 19.62 -23.08 -34.40
C LYS A 58 19.63 -24.45 -35.11
N LYS A 59 20.64 -24.69 -35.90
CA LYS A 59 20.84 -26.01 -36.53
C LYS A 59 21.63 -26.90 -35.61
N ILE A 60 21.08 -28.06 -35.26
CA ILE A 60 21.75 -29.11 -34.50
C ILE A 60 21.68 -30.37 -35.33
N ASP A 61 22.80 -30.73 -35.95
CA ASP A 61 22.89 -31.79 -36.91
C ASP A 61 21.92 -31.59 -38.10
N GLU A 62 20.98 -32.51 -38.34
CA GLU A 62 19.97 -32.39 -39.41
C GLU A 62 18.71 -31.60 -38.96
N TYR A 63 18.56 -31.33 -37.70
CA TYR A 63 17.38 -30.67 -37.13
C TYR A 63 17.55 -29.16 -37.01
N THR A 64 16.46 -28.46 -37.28
CA THR A 64 16.40 -27.01 -37.08
C THR A 64 15.48 -26.73 -35.89
N ILE A 65 16.03 -26.14 -34.81
CA ILE A 65 15.31 -25.82 -33.59
C ILE A 65 15.00 -24.32 -33.59
N PHE A 66 13.75 -23.99 -33.32
CA PHE A 66 13.28 -22.62 -33.18
C PHE A 66 13.47 -22.15 -31.72
N GLU A 67 14.23 -21.08 -31.54
CA GLU A 67 14.48 -20.45 -30.22
C GLU A 67 13.34 -19.46 -29.91
N THR A 68 12.15 -19.99 -29.58
CA THR A 68 10.93 -19.21 -29.33
C THR A 68 11.13 -18.13 -28.28
N ASN A 69 11.74 -18.45 -27.13
CA ASN A 69 11.99 -17.51 -26.05
C ASN A 69 12.81 -16.29 -26.51
N LYS A 70 13.82 -16.49 -27.36
CA LYS A 70 14.65 -15.41 -27.88
C LYS A 70 13.88 -14.47 -28.82
N LEU A 71 12.91 -14.99 -29.56
CA LEU A 71 12.04 -14.19 -30.40
C LEU A 71 11.03 -13.40 -29.57
N ILE A 72 10.43 -14.03 -28.56
CA ILE A 72 9.51 -13.39 -27.62
C ILE A 72 10.21 -12.23 -26.92
N GLU A 73 11.42 -12.44 -26.38
CA GLU A 73 12.23 -11.39 -25.78
C GLU A 73 12.44 -10.19 -26.74
N THR A 74 12.56 -10.44 -28.05
CA THR A 74 12.73 -9.35 -29.03
C THR A 74 11.48 -8.49 -29.17
N PHE A 75 10.28 -9.08 -29.12
CA PHE A 75 9.02 -8.32 -29.14
C PHE A 75 8.81 -7.53 -27.84
N GLU A 76 9.25 -8.07 -26.73
CA GLU A 76 9.14 -7.43 -25.42
C GLU A 76 10.15 -6.29 -25.21
N MET A 77 11.37 -6.41 -25.78
CA MET A 77 12.43 -5.40 -25.64
C MET A 77 12.03 -4.00 -26.15
N ASN A 78 11.05 -3.87 -27.00
CA ASN A 78 10.63 -2.57 -27.55
C ASN A 78 9.70 -1.75 -26.64
N ASP A 79 9.19 -2.33 -25.58
CA ASP A 79 8.31 -1.61 -24.63
C ASP A 79 9.08 -0.99 -23.47
N TYR A 80 10.38 -1.26 -23.37
CA TYR A 80 11.21 -0.80 -22.26
C TYR A 80 12.09 0.39 -22.66
N TRP A 81 11.79 1.56 -22.12
CA TRP A 81 12.70 2.71 -21.97
C TRP A 81 13.49 3.06 -23.24
N MET A 82 12.80 3.51 -24.28
CA MET A 82 13.44 3.91 -25.57
C MET A 82 14.60 4.90 -25.37
N ASP A 83 14.59 5.68 -24.30
CA ASP A 83 15.61 6.66 -23.94
C ASP A 83 16.63 6.16 -22.90
N SER A 84 16.55 4.89 -22.49
CA SER A 84 17.52 4.30 -21.56
C SER A 84 18.80 3.90 -22.30
N LEU A 85 19.93 4.43 -21.86
CA LEU A 85 21.28 4.04 -22.34
C LEU A 85 21.77 2.74 -21.69
N THR A 86 20.94 2.05 -20.89
CA THR A 86 21.32 0.81 -20.22
C THR A 86 21.20 -0.37 -21.17
N LYS A 87 22.30 -1.08 -21.38
CA LYS A 87 22.32 -2.30 -22.19
C LYS A 87 22.10 -3.51 -21.30
N TYR A 88 20.92 -4.13 -21.41
CA TYR A 88 20.65 -5.40 -20.75
C TYR A 88 20.96 -6.56 -21.67
N THR A 89 21.68 -7.56 -21.17
CA THR A 89 21.90 -8.83 -21.85
C THR A 89 20.85 -9.87 -21.49
N LYS A 90 20.17 -9.67 -20.36
CA LYS A 90 19.06 -10.50 -19.87
C LYS A 90 18.07 -9.61 -19.16
N ARG A 91 16.80 -9.98 -19.21
CA ARG A 91 15.74 -9.36 -18.42
C ARG A 91 15.99 -9.65 -16.93
N ILE A 92 15.83 -8.63 -16.10
CA ILE A 92 15.92 -8.75 -14.64
C ILE A 92 14.49 -8.71 -14.07
N GLY A 93 14.11 -9.74 -13.33
CA GLY A 93 12.82 -9.84 -12.68
C GLY A 93 12.69 -11.13 -11.87
N LEU A 94 11.61 -11.21 -11.09
CA LEU A 94 11.25 -12.45 -10.40
C LEU A 94 10.68 -13.44 -11.41
N THR A 95 11.07 -14.71 -11.32
CA THR A 95 10.59 -15.78 -12.20
C THR A 95 10.03 -16.95 -11.39
N SER A 96 8.99 -17.57 -11.89
CA SER A 96 8.48 -18.85 -11.41
C SER A 96 8.33 -19.81 -12.60
N ASN A 97 8.83 -21.04 -12.46
CA ASN A 97 8.81 -22.05 -13.52
C ASN A 97 9.38 -21.56 -14.86
N GLY A 98 10.39 -20.67 -14.83
CA GLY A 98 11.05 -20.12 -16.02
C GLY A 98 10.29 -19.00 -16.73
N LYS A 99 9.15 -18.57 -16.22
CA LYS A 99 8.38 -17.39 -16.69
C LYS A 99 8.58 -16.23 -15.73
N PHE A 100 8.61 -15.02 -16.26
CA PHE A 100 8.60 -13.82 -15.41
C PHE A 100 7.24 -13.68 -14.71
N LEU A 101 7.26 -13.19 -13.48
CA LEU A 101 6.06 -13.09 -12.64
C LEU A 101 5.04 -12.06 -13.16
N ASP A 102 5.48 -11.08 -13.92
CA ASP A 102 4.61 -10.10 -14.60
C ASP A 102 3.95 -10.68 -15.88
N GLU A 103 4.42 -11.81 -16.36
CA GLU A 103 3.84 -12.56 -17.49
C GLU A 103 2.88 -13.67 -17.05
N SER A 104 3.01 -14.09 -15.80
CA SER A 104 2.08 -15.02 -15.20
C SER A 104 1.13 -14.21 -14.32
N SER A 105 -0.15 -14.19 -14.62
CA SER A 105 -1.20 -13.82 -13.68
C SER A 105 -1.23 -14.73 -12.44
N ASP A 106 -0.24 -15.59 -12.29
CA ASP A 106 -0.19 -16.75 -11.44
C ASP A 106 0.93 -16.68 -10.37
N ILE A 107 1.22 -15.49 -9.82
CA ILE A 107 1.76 -15.48 -8.47
C ILE A 107 0.59 -15.75 -7.55
N VAL A 108 0.21 -16.99 -7.50
CA VAL A 108 -0.70 -17.49 -6.49
C VAL A 108 0.19 -17.99 -5.37
N LEU A 109 0.01 -17.45 -4.17
CA LEU A 109 0.47 -18.15 -2.98
C LEU A 109 -0.23 -19.51 -3.03
N ASP A 110 0.52 -20.56 -3.31
CA ASP A 110 -0.05 -21.90 -3.31
C ASP A 110 -0.26 -22.31 -1.85
N PHE A 111 -1.51 -22.36 -1.43
CA PHE A 111 -1.91 -22.88 -0.14
C PHE A 111 -2.21 -24.38 -0.32
N PRO A 112 -1.24 -25.27 -0.05
CA PRO A 112 -1.35 -26.68 -0.39
C PRO A 112 -2.43 -27.43 0.41
N TYR A 113 -3.03 -26.79 1.42
CA TYR A 113 -3.92 -27.43 2.38
C TYR A 113 -5.32 -26.79 2.38
N LYS A 114 -5.94 -26.65 1.20
CA LYS A 114 -7.24 -25.99 1.04
C LYS A 114 -8.38 -26.68 1.81
N ASP A 115 -8.27 -27.99 2.03
CA ASP A 115 -9.27 -28.83 2.70
C ASP A 115 -8.79 -29.26 4.11
N THR A 116 -7.97 -28.45 4.75
CA THR A 116 -7.43 -28.75 6.08
C THR A 116 -7.68 -27.60 7.05
N VAL A 117 -7.85 -27.95 8.29
CA VAL A 117 -7.90 -27.01 9.41
C VAL A 117 -6.53 -27.00 10.09
N LEU A 118 -5.99 -25.82 10.32
CA LEU A 118 -4.81 -25.67 11.15
C LEU A 118 -5.22 -25.83 12.62
N LYS A 119 -4.79 -26.93 13.23
CA LYS A 119 -4.92 -27.12 14.66
C LYS A 119 -3.71 -26.52 15.35
N ALA A 120 -3.89 -25.40 16.00
CA ALA A 120 -2.81 -24.63 16.59
C ALA A 120 -2.76 -24.78 18.10
N GLY A 121 -1.56 -25.00 18.62
CA GLY A 121 -1.23 -24.61 19.98
C GLY A 121 -0.97 -23.11 20.02
N MET A 122 -1.97 -22.33 20.41
CA MET A 122 -1.86 -20.85 20.47
C MET A 122 -1.29 -20.36 21.81
N THR A 123 -1.25 -21.19 22.81
CA THR A 123 -0.71 -20.86 24.15
C THR A 123 0.55 -21.68 24.46
N LYS A 124 1.40 -21.19 25.38
CA LYS A 124 2.56 -21.94 25.86
C LYS A 124 2.18 -23.32 26.42
N GLU A 125 1.03 -23.42 27.10
CA GLU A 125 0.52 -24.66 27.64
C GLU A 125 0.16 -25.68 26.56
N ASP A 126 -0.25 -25.22 25.38
CA ASP A 126 -0.55 -26.07 24.24
C ASP A 126 0.73 -26.58 23.56
N ILE A 127 1.80 -25.78 23.57
CA ILE A 127 3.11 -26.12 22.95
C ILE A 127 3.87 -27.15 23.82
N GLU A 128 3.66 -27.15 25.14
CA GLU A 128 4.29 -28.07 26.07
C GLU A 128 3.65 -29.48 26.09
N LYS A 129 2.56 -29.69 25.33
CA LYS A 129 1.96 -31.03 25.20
C LYS A 129 2.79 -31.88 24.24
N ASP A 130 3.13 -33.09 24.68
CA ASP A 130 3.97 -34.08 23.97
C ASP A 130 3.54 -34.41 22.52
N ASP A 131 2.33 -34.01 22.14
CA ASP A 131 1.75 -34.27 20.82
C ASP A 131 2.15 -33.23 19.73
N LEU A 132 2.79 -32.13 20.13
CA LEU A 132 3.24 -31.07 19.19
C LEU A 132 4.71 -31.20 18.89
N LYS A 133 5.08 -31.26 17.61
CA LYS A 133 6.48 -31.19 17.21
C LYS A 133 7.02 -29.78 17.53
N PRO A 134 8.23 -29.67 18.14
CA PRO A 134 8.80 -28.40 18.57
C PRO A 134 8.92 -27.34 17.46
N ASP A 135 9.11 -27.80 16.22
CA ASP A 135 9.40 -26.95 15.08
C ASP A 135 8.17 -26.62 14.22
N GLU A 136 7.00 -27.21 14.51
CA GLU A 136 5.77 -26.96 13.78
C GLU A 136 4.56 -27.04 14.71
N PRO A 137 4.17 -25.93 15.32
CA PRO A 137 3.06 -25.88 16.28
C PRO A 137 1.68 -26.00 15.66
N PHE A 138 1.59 -26.19 14.34
CA PHE A 138 0.33 -26.41 13.63
C PHE A 138 0.31 -27.77 12.97
N TYR A 139 -0.79 -28.48 13.16
CA TYR A 139 -1.11 -29.65 12.36
C TYR A 139 -2.10 -29.28 11.27
N ASN A 140 -1.80 -29.73 10.07
CA ASN A 140 -2.82 -29.80 9.03
C ASN A 140 -3.63 -31.07 9.26
N GLU A 141 -4.80 -30.94 9.86
CA GLU A 141 -5.74 -32.02 9.99
C GLU A 141 -6.63 -32.01 8.76
N VAL A 142 -6.58 -33.09 7.95
CA VAL A 142 -7.47 -33.24 6.81
C VAL A 142 -8.87 -33.57 7.35
N ILE A 143 -9.79 -32.62 7.19
CA ILE A 143 -11.19 -32.72 7.60
C ILE A 143 -12.04 -32.72 6.33
N ALA A 144 -13.17 -33.42 6.34
CA ALA A 144 -14.12 -33.39 5.23
C ALA A 144 -14.59 -31.95 4.98
N SER A 145 -14.73 -31.54 3.72
CA SER A 145 -15.16 -30.19 3.34
C SER A 145 -16.45 -29.76 4.06
N GLU A 146 -17.39 -30.68 4.19
CA GLU A 146 -18.67 -30.44 4.88
C GLU A 146 -18.50 -30.14 6.37
N GLU A 147 -17.51 -30.74 7.04
CA GLU A 147 -17.19 -30.43 8.44
C GLU A 147 -16.57 -29.07 8.61
N ILE A 148 -15.74 -28.63 7.64
CA ILE A 148 -15.18 -27.27 7.59
C ILE A 148 -16.31 -26.26 7.42
N ASP A 149 -17.24 -26.49 6.50
CA ASP A 149 -18.39 -25.62 6.28
C ASP A 149 -19.21 -25.47 7.56
N ILE A 150 -19.52 -26.58 8.24
CA ILE A 150 -20.22 -26.56 9.54
C ILE A 150 -19.42 -25.81 10.60
N MET A 151 -18.10 -25.96 10.61
CA MET A 151 -17.25 -25.27 11.58
C MET A 151 -17.21 -23.76 11.35
N LEU A 152 -17.22 -23.33 10.08
CA LEU A 152 -17.21 -21.92 9.68
C LEU A 152 -18.61 -21.29 9.62
N ASP A 153 -19.68 -22.08 9.78
CA ASP A 153 -21.04 -21.57 9.86
C ASP A 153 -21.19 -20.63 11.08
N LYS A 154 -22.16 -19.73 11.01
CA LYS A 154 -22.42 -18.75 12.07
C LYS A 154 -22.67 -19.41 13.43
N LYS A 155 -22.10 -18.82 14.47
CA LYS A 155 -22.18 -19.30 15.84
C LYS A 155 -23.16 -18.45 16.65
N ILE A 156 -23.79 -19.10 17.64
CA ILE A 156 -24.57 -18.38 18.65
C ILE A 156 -23.59 -17.85 19.70
N LEU A 157 -23.67 -16.56 19.96
CA LEU A 157 -22.94 -15.92 21.04
C LEU A 157 -23.71 -16.18 22.36
N ILE A 158 -23.01 -16.63 23.36
CA ILE A 158 -23.56 -16.94 24.68
C ILE A 158 -22.91 -16.08 25.75
N ASN A 159 -23.48 -16.03 26.97
CA ASN A 159 -22.97 -15.26 28.09
C ASN A 159 -22.81 -13.77 27.77
N ALA A 160 -23.78 -13.19 27.05
CA ALA A 160 -23.75 -11.80 26.70
C ALA A 160 -23.98 -10.93 27.94
N LYS A 161 -23.06 -9.98 28.15
CA LYS A 161 -23.10 -9.00 29.24
C LYS A 161 -22.92 -7.60 28.70
N ARG A 162 -23.61 -6.65 29.27
CA ARG A 162 -23.41 -5.23 29.02
C ARG A 162 -22.70 -4.58 30.19
N TYR A 163 -21.71 -3.79 29.93
CA TYR A 163 -20.98 -2.97 30.90
C TYR A 163 -21.28 -1.52 30.62
N ASP A 164 -21.86 -0.82 31.56
CA ASP A 164 -22.16 0.61 31.48
C ASP A 164 -21.83 1.30 32.82
N VAL A 165 -22.24 2.58 32.96
CA VAL A 165 -21.96 3.39 34.16
C VAL A 165 -22.65 2.81 35.43
N GLU A 166 -23.64 1.96 35.28
CA GLU A 166 -24.37 1.32 36.39
C GLU A 166 -23.76 -0.06 36.76
N GLY A 167 -22.84 -0.58 35.93
CA GLY A 167 -22.13 -1.82 36.17
C GLY A 167 -22.33 -2.90 35.10
N GLU A 168 -22.29 -4.16 35.54
CA GLU A 168 -22.45 -5.36 34.68
C GLU A 168 -23.90 -5.83 34.68
N HIS A 169 -24.46 -6.07 33.48
CA HIS A 169 -25.83 -6.57 33.28
C HIS A 169 -25.85 -7.76 32.33
N GLU A 170 -26.56 -8.80 32.66
CA GLU A 170 -26.86 -9.88 31.73
C GLU A 170 -27.85 -9.39 30.66
N ILE A 171 -27.58 -9.66 29.40
CA ILE A 171 -28.44 -9.26 28.29
C ILE A 171 -28.70 -10.45 27.37
N THR A 172 -29.82 -10.44 26.67
CA THR A 172 -30.15 -11.40 25.62
C THR A 172 -29.95 -10.88 24.22
N ASN A 173 -29.93 -9.57 24.07
CA ASN A 173 -29.74 -8.88 22.79
C ASN A 173 -28.85 -7.67 22.99
N PHE A 174 -28.11 -7.29 21.96
CA PHE A 174 -27.33 -6.05 21.91
C PHE A 174 -27.93 -5.05 20.91
N ASP A 175 -27.73 -3.76 21.17
CA ASP A 175 -28.15 -2.68 20.28
C ASP A 175 -27.11 -2.46 19.18
N ASP A 176 -27.53 -1.94 18.02
CA ASP A 176 -26.62 -1.61 16.90
C ASP A 176 -25.63 -0.49 17.25
N LYS A 177 -25.83 0.23 18.34
CA LYS A 177 -24.94 1.27 18.86
C LYS A 177 -23.98 0.76 19.94
N ASP A 178 -24.14 -0.46 20.40
CA ASP A 178 -23.23 -1.03 21.41
C ASP A 178 -21.85 -1.28 20.80
N ASN A 179 -20.79 -0.99 21.55
CA ASN A 179 -19.45 -1.47 21.25
C ASN A 179 -19.38 -2.95 21.66
N LEU A 180 -18.90 -3.80 20.78
CA LEU A 180 -18.91 -5.25 20.98
C LEU A 180 -17.50 -5.76 21.24
N ILE A 181 -17.34 -6.57 22.30
CA ILE A 181 -16.15 -7.40 22.55
C ILE A 181 -16.60 -8.86 22.47
N ILE A 182 -16.10 -9.60 21.48
CA ILE A 182 -16.43 -11.00 21.26
C ILE A 182 -15.22 -11.85 21.65
N LYS A 183 -15.34 -12.61 22.74
CA LYS A 183 -14.29 -13.52 23.19
C LYS A 183 -14.41 -14.87 22.50
N GLY A 184 -13.35 -15.30 21.81
CA GLY A 184 -13.32 -16.61 21.16
C GLY A 184 -12.29 -16.66 20.02
N ASN A 185 -12.36 -17.72 19.22
CA ASN A 185 -11.55 -17.82 18.00
C ASN A 185 -11.98 -16.74 16.99
N ASN A 186 -11.07 -15.86 16.64
CA ASN A 186 -11.37 -14.70 15.79
C ASN A 186 -11.82 -15.08 14.38
N LEU A 187 -11.35 -16.21 13.80
CA LEU A 187 -11.82 -16.66 12.49
C LEU A 187 -13.31 -17.03 12.53
N LEU A 188 -13.73 -17.76 13.57
CA LEU A 188 -15.14 -18.13 13.76
C LEU A 188 -16.02 -16.90 14.07
N ALA A 189 -15.48 -15.96 14.83
CA ALA A 189 -16.16 -14.70 15.12
C ALA A 189 -16.37 -13.88 13.83
N LEU A 190 -15.36 -13.75 12.98
CA LEU A 190 -15.43 -13.05 11.70
C LEU A 190 -16.49 -13.67 10.77
N HIS A 191 -16.52 -15.00 10.63
CA HIS A 191 -17.56 -15.68 9.85
C HIS A 191 -18.97 -15.42 10.41
N THR A 192 -19.12 -15.41 11.73
CA THR A 192 -20.40 -15.09 12.39
C THR A 192 -20.84 -13.64 12.14
N LEU A 193 -19.89 -12.69 12.12
CA LEU A 193 -20.17 -11.27 11.86
C LEU A 193 -20.54 -10.98 10.42
N LYS A 194 -20.13 -11.82 9.48
CA LYS A 194 -20.33 -11.62 8.03
C LYS A 194 -21.79 -11.33 7.66
N ASP A 195 -22.74 -12.10 8.19
CA ASP A 195 -24.17 -11.92 7.88
C ASP A 195 -24.68 -10.50 8.18
N LYS A 196 -24.21 -9.90 9.26
CA LYS A 196 -24.67 -8.58 9.70
C LYS A 196 -23.84 -7.44 9.15
N TYR A 197 -22.52 -7.63 8.99
CA TYR A 197 -21.55 -6.55 8.76
C TYR A 197 -20.80 -6.63 7.44
N ALA A 198 -21.10 -7.58 6.55
CA ALA A 198 -20.50 -7.62 5.22
C ALA A 198 -20.69 -6.28 4.48
N GLY A 199 -19.62 -5.73 3.95
CA GLY A 199 -19.60 -4.47 3.22
C GLY A 199 -19.91 -3.22 4.05
N LYS A 200 -19.84 -3.28 5.39
CA LYS A 200 -20.22 -2.16 6.28
C LYS A 200 -19.05 -1.56 7.07
N VAL A 201 -17.96 -2.30 7.24
CA VAL A 201 -16.84 -1.86 8.06
C VAL A 201 -16.06 -0.77 7.34
N LYS A 202 -15.88 0.36 7.99
CA LYS A 202 -15.15 1.52 7.46
C LYS A 202 -13.65 1.43 7.70
N LEU A 203 -13.26 0.96 8.86
CA LEU A 203 -11.86 0.83 9.27
C LEU A 203 -11.64 -0.51 9.93
N ILE A 204 -10.67 -1.25 9.45
CA ILE A 204 -10.11 -2.41 10.15
C ILE A 204 -8.70 -2.04 10.57
N TYR A 205 -8.37 -2.23 11.84
CA TYR A 205 -7.01 -2.18 12.37
C TYR A 205 -6.69 -3.53 12.97
N ILE A 206 -5.52 -4.07 12.69
CA ILE A 206 -5.03 -5.31 13.30
C ILE A 206 -3.56 -5.21 13.71
N ASP A 207 -3.28 -5.88 14.80
CA ASP A 207 -1.96 -6.09 15.38
C ASP A 207 -1.73 -7.60 15.57
N PRO A 208 -1.51 -8.36 14.47
CA PRO A 208 -1.39 -9.81 14.51
C PRO A 208 -0.08 -10.24 15.20
N PRO A 209 0.08 -11.53 15.57
CA PRO A 209 1.38 -12.06 15.98
C PRO A 209 2.44 -11.78 14.92
N TYR A 210 3.60 -11.22 15.31
CA TYR A 210 4.65 -10.78 14.38
C TYR A 210 5.56 -11.92 13.89
N ASN A 211 5.46 -13.08 14.50
CA ASN A 211 6.30 -14.26 14.17
C ASN A 211 7.81 -14.04 14.43
N THR A 212 8.12 -13.27 15.47
CA THR A 212 9.51 -12.90 15.82
C THR A 212 10.33 -14.06 16.40
N GLY A 213 9.73 -15.21 16.68
CA GLY A 213 10.37 -16.32 17.33
C GLY A 213 10.71 -16.10 18.81
N ASN A 214 10.15 -15.07 19.42
CA ASN A 214 10.45 -14.70 20.81
C ASN A 214 9.55 -15.46 21.81
N ASP A 215 10.17 -16.23 22.71
CA ASP A 215 9.46 -17.05 23.72
C ASP A 215 8.79 -16.25 24.85
N SER A 216 8.96 -14.94 24.87
CA SER A 216 8.43 -14.10 25.96
C SER A 216 6.93 -13.77 25.83
N PHE A 217 6.28 -14.13 24.71
CA PHE A 217 4.86 -13.87 24.49
C PHE A 217 3.97 -14.97 25.07
N MET A 218 2.74 -14.61 25.47
CA MET A 218 1.73 -15.56 25.94
C MET A 218 1.11 -16.40 24.81
N TYR A 219 1.32 -16.00 23.57
CA TYR A 219 0.85 -16.67 22.37
C TYR A 219 2.05 -17.22 21.57
N ASN A 220 1.79 -18.16 20.68
CA ASN A 220 2.79 -18.72 19.80
C ASN A 220 3.25 -17.69 18.77
N ASP A 221 4.54 -17.41 18.75
CA ASP A 221 5.20 -16.47 17.83
C ASP A 221 6.32 -17.14 17.05
N ARG A 222 6.23 -18.47 16.84
CA ARG A 222 7.21 -19.30 16.13
C ARG A 222 6.55 -20.13 15.06
N PHE A 223 6.15 -19.47 13.98
CA PHE A 223 5.59 -20.15 12.82
C PHE A 223 6.60 -20.20 11.67
N ASN A 224 6.52 -21.21 10.83
CA ASN A 224 7.09 -21.10 9.49
C ASN A 224 6.34 -20.01 8.72
N HIS A 225 7.01 -19.24 7.86
CA HIS A 225 6.39 -18.18 7.06
C HIS A 225 5.13 -18.64 6.33
N SER A 226 5.16 -19.83 5.72
CA SER A 226 3.99 -20.40 5.02
C SER A 226 2.81 -20.66 5.96
N THR A 227 3.06 -21.15 7.16
CA THR A 227 2.04 -21.43 8.17
C THR A 227 1.45 -20.13 8.69
N TRP A 228 2.28 -19.15 9.00
CA TRP A 228 1.84 -17.82 9.41
C TRP A 228 0.98 -17.15 8.34
N LEU A 229 1.39 -17.21 7.07
CA LEU A 229 0.62 -16.68 5.95
C LEU A 229 -0.74 -17.34 5.80
N ASN A 230 -0.84 -18.68 5.96
CA ASN A 230 -2.12 -19.39 5.98
C ASN A 230 -3.02 -18.92 7.11
N PHE A 231 -2.46 -18.77 8.30
CA PHE A 231 -3.18 -18.27 9.48
C PHE A 231 -3.77 -16.88 9.24
N ILE A 232 -2.99 -15.98 8.66
CA ILE A 232 -3.41 -14.60 8.36
C ILE A 232 -4.37 -14.56 7.16
N TYR A 233 -4.12 -15.34 6.10
CA TYR A 233 -4.90 -15.35 4.87
C TYR A 233 -6.39 -15.53 5.11
N ASN A 234 -6.77 -16.58 5.85
CA ASN A 234 -8.17 -16.88 6.12
C ASN A 234 -8.91 -15.73 6.81
N ARG A 235 -8.23 -15.03 7.71
CA ARG A 235 -8.78 -13.89 8.45
C ARG A 235 -8.90 -12.66 7.57
N LEU A 236 -7.87 -12.36 6.79
CA LEU A 236 -7.86 -11.23 5.87
C LEU A 236 -8.87 -11.40 4.73
N SER A 237 -9.10 -12.63 4.27
CA SER A 237 -10.11 -12.94 3.26
C SER A 237 -11.51 -12.52 3.73
N ILE A 238 -11.90 -12.90 4.95
CA ILE A 238 -13.18 -12.48 5.54
C ILE A 238 -13.18 -10.97 5.85
N ALA A 239 -12.08 -10.44 6.36
CA ALA A 239 -11.96 -9.00 6.61
C ALA A 239 -12.19 -8.18 5.34
N ASN A 240 -11.69 -8.64 4.19
CA ASN A 240 -11.95 -8.02 2.89
C ASN A 240 -13.45 -8.01 2.53
N GLU A 241 -14.19 -9.08 2.86
CA GLU A 241 -15.64 -9.13 2.64
C GLU A 241 -16.40 -8.19 3.58
N LEU A 242 -15.91 -7.99 4.81
CA LEU A 242 -16.52 -7.07 5.78
C LEU A 242 -16.30 -5.60 5.40
N LEU A 243 -15.19 -5.26 4.72
CA LEU A 243 -14.89 -3.89 4.32
C LEU A 243 -15.95 -3.31 3.38
N SER A 244 -16.37 -2.08 3.69
CA SER A 244 -17.19 -1.26 2.79
C SER A 244 -16.37 -0.77 1.60
N GLU A 245 -17.03 -0.38 0.53
CA GLU A 245 -16.41 0.18 -0.69
C GLU A 245 -15.52 1.41 -0.45
N VAL A 246 -15.75 2.11 0.65
CA VAL A 246 -14.96 3.27 1.10
C VAL A 246 -14.11 2.95 2.32
N GLY A 247 -13.97 1.66 2.65
CA GLY A 247 -13.25 1.18 3.82
C GLY A 247 -11.75 1.00 3.58
N SER A 248 -11.01 0.88 4.68
CA SER A 248 -9.57 0.62 4.69
C SER A 248 -9.18 -0.36 5.79
N ILE A 249 -8.10 -1.09 5.55
CA ILE A 249 -7.45 -1.97 6.52
C ILE A 249 -6.03 -1.51 6.79
N TRP A 250 -5.64 -1.54 8.05
CA TRP A 250 -4.36 -1.10 8.58
C TRP A 250 -3.73 -2.25 9.37
N LEU A 251 -2.59 -2.72 8.92
CA LEU A 251 -1.94 -3.92 9.44
C LEU A 251 -0.59 -3.53 10.05
N ASN A 252 -0.47 -3.68 11.36
CA ASN A 252 0.76 -3.41 12.08
C ASN A 252 1.65 -4.66 12.09
N ILE A 253 2.91 -4.54 11.73
CA ILE A 253 3.83 -5.67 11.59
C ILE A 253 5.28 -5.17 11.65
N ASP A 254 6.23 -6.00 12.02
CA ASP A 254 7.66 -5.69 11.94
C ASP A 254 8.31 -6.20 10.63
N ASP A 255 9.64 -6.13 10.58
CA ASP A 255 10.41 -6.55 9.40
C ASP A 255 10.33 -8.05 9.11
N ASP A 256 10.06 -8.90 10.11
CA ASP A 256 10.13 -10.37 9.95
C ASP A 256 9.09 -10.87 8.93
N GLU A 257 7.87 -10.35 8.98
CA GLU A 257 6.78 -10.78 8.09
C GLU A 257 6.24 -9.67 7.17
N SER A 258 6.68 -8.42 7.29
CA SER A 258 6.10 -7.28 6.54
C SER A 258 6.10 -7.48 5.04
N HIS A 259 7.15 -8.05 4.48
CA HIS A 259 7.32 -8.24 3.05
C HIS A 259 6.41 -9.34 2.51
N TYR A 260 6.29 -10.45 3.23
CA TYR A 260 5.38 -11.56 2.89
C TYR A 260 3.91 -11.14 3.04
N LEU A 261 3.59 -10.43 4.13
CA LEU A 261 2.26 -9.87 4.35
C LEU A 261 1.88 -8.88 3.24
N LYS A 262 2.84 -8.07 2.78
CA LYS A 262 2.60 -7.13 1.67
C LYS A 262 2.21 -7.86 0.38
N VAL A 263 2.90 -8.95 0.04
CA VAL A 263 2.58 -9.76 -1.16
C VAL A 263 1.21 -10.41 -1.01
N LEU A 264 0.91 -10.99 0.16
CA LEU A 264 -0.40 -11.57 0.47
C LEU A 264 -1.54 -10.55 0.32
N CYS A 265 -1.34 -9.35 0.85
CA CYS A 265 -2.32 -8.27 0.76
C CYS A 265 -2.50 -7.75 -0.67
N ASP A 266 -1.44 -7.72 -1.50
CA ASP A 266 -1.55 -7.38 -2.92
C ASP A 266 -2.46 -8.37 -3.67
N GLU A 267 -2.41 -9.66 -3.31
CA GLU A 267 -3.30 -10.68 -3.87
C GLU A 267 -4.75 -10.53 -3.41
N LEU A 268 -4.95 -10.31 -2.10
CA LEU A 268 -6.30 -10.26 -1.50
C LEU A 268 -7.06 -8.96 -1.78
N PHE A 269 -6.38 -7.82 -1.70
CA PHE A 269 -7.00 -6.49 -1.80
C PHE A 269 -6.79 -5.84 -3.16
N GLY A 270 -5.88 -6.38 -3.99
CA GLY A 270 -5.41 -5.75 -5.22
C GLY A 270 -4.26 -4.78 -4.96
N ARG A 271 -3.19 -4.89 -5.75
CA ARG A 271 -2.02 -4.01 -5.63
C ARG A 271 -2.35 -2.54 -5.86
N GLU A 272 -3.31 -2.25 -6.73
CA GLU A 272 -3.81 -0.91 -7.03
C GLU A 272 -4.49 -0.24 -5.83
N ASN A 273 -4.97 -1.03 -4.87
CA ASN A 273 -5.63 -0.55 -3.65
C ASN A 273 -4.65 -0.33 -2.48
N PHE A 274 -3.35 -0.49 -2.72
CA PHE A 274 -2.32 -0.17 -1.75
C PHE A 274 -2.18 1.34 -1.58
N ILE A 275 -2.39 1.84 -0.36
CA ILE A 275 -2.31 3.26 -0.01
C ILE A 275 -0.89 3.66 0.38
N GLY A 276 -0.24 2.87 1.22
CA GLY A 276 1.10 3.15 1.67
C GLY A 276 1.58 2.25 2.78
N ASN A 277 2.89 2.30 3.02
CA ASN A 277 3.56 1.73 4.17
C ASN A 277 3.97 2.86 5.09
N ILE A 278 3.43 2.88 6.31
CA ILE A 278 3.75 3.85 7.34
C ILE A 278 4.81 3.25 8.24
N ILE A 279 5.85 4.02 8.51
CA ILE A 279 6.93 3.67 9.44
C ILE A 279 6.62 4.34 10.77
N TRP A 280 6.32 3.53 11.77
CA TRP A 280 6.09 4.00 13.14
C TRP A 280 7.34 3.80 14.00
N GLU A 281 7.87 4.86 14.55
CA GLU A 281 8.99 4.85 15.49
C GLU A 281 8.51 4.33 16.86
N LYS A 282 8.56 2.98 17.02
CA LYS A 282 8.10 2.27 18.24
C LYS A 282 9.03 2.44 19.44
N LYS A 283 10.30 2.79 19.20
CA LYS A 283 11.35 3.04 20.19
C LYS A 283 12.14 4.28 19.82
N PHE A 284 12.57 5.07 20.78
CA PHE A 284 13.38 6.27 20.53
C PHE A 284 14.86 6.11 20.91
N SER A 285 15.20 5.10 21.71
CA SER A 285 16.58 4.81 22.11
C SER A 285 17.10 3.58 21.41
N PRO A 286 18.22 3.66 20.69
CA PRO A 286 18.89 2.50 20.13
C PRO A 286 19.32 1.51 21.23
N GLN A 287 19.32 0.22 20.92
CA GLN A 287 19.81 -0.84 21.80
C GLN A 287 21.31 -0.99 21.59
N ASN A 288 22.11 -0.83 22.65
CA ASN A 288 23.57 -0.90 22.58
C ASN A 288 24.10 -2.33 22.39
N ASP A 289 23.29 -3.33 22.66
CA ASP A 289 23.60 -4.76 22.53
C ASP A 289 23.19 -5.34 21.16
N ALA A 290 22.61 -4.52 20.29
CA ALA A 290 22.29 -4.95 18.95
C ALA A 290 23.53 -5.27 18.14
N THR A 291 23.59 -6.47 17.52
CA THR A 291 24.75 -6.92 16.74
C THR A 291 24.93 -6.11 15.44
N PHE A 292 23.85 -5.70 14.81
CA PHE A 292 23.87 -4.95 13.55
C PHE A 292 23.11 -3.63 13.70
N PHE A 293 21.81 -3.65 13.48
CA PHE A 293 20.95 -2.47 13.61
C PHE A 293 20.02 -2.63 14.80
N SER A 294 19.77 -1.53 15.49
CA SER A 294 18.74 -1.48 16.53
C SER A 294 17.38 -1.37 15.86
N ASP A 295 16.52 -2.34 16.11
CA ASP A 295 15.12 -2.31 15.65
C ASP A 295 14.35 -1.21 16.39
N MET A 296 13.97 -0.15 15.69
CA MET A 296 13.34 1.04 16.25
C MET A 296 11.95 1.32 15.69
N HIS A 297 11.47 0.56 14.71
CA HIS A 297 10.23 0.86 14.01
C HIS A 297 9.38 -0.39 13.77
N ASP A 298 8.11 -0.16 13.51
CA ASP A 298 7.20 -1.13 12.88
C ASP A 298 6.67 -0.54 11.59
N HIS A 299 6.16 -1.41 10.73
CA HIS A 299 5.42 -1.09 9.55
C HIS A 299 3.93 -1.07 9.84
N ILE A 300 3.20 -0.14 9.21
CA ILE A 300 1.75 -0.20 9.14
C ILE A 300 1.38 -0.20 7.66
N LEU A 301 1.02 -1.38 7.15
CA LEU A 301 0.58 -1.53 5.78
C LEU A 301 -0.88 -1.07 5.67
N VAL A 302 -1.17 -0.20 4.70
CA VAL A 302 -2.50 0.37 4.52
C VAL A 302 -3.04 0.04 3.15
N TYR A 303 -4.20 -0.62 3.13
CA TYR A 303 -4.97 -0.90 1.93
C TYR A 303 -6.37 -0.31 2.04
N CYS A 304 -6.99 0.00 0.92
CA CYS A 304 -8.43 0.30 0.87
C CYS A 304 -9.18 -0.77 0.06
N LYS A 305 -10.50 -0.79 0.17
CA LYS A 305 -11.34 -1.67 -0.65
C LYS A 305 -11.38 -1.22 -2.12
N ASN A 306 -11.44 0.10 -2.34
CA ASN A 306 -11.52 0.70 -3.67
C ASN A 306 -10.82 2.07 -3.66
N ILE A 307 -9.71 2.18 -4.39
CA ILE A 307 -8.87 3.39 -4.39
C ILE A 307 -9.58 4.62 -4.95
N ASP A 308 -10.50 4.44 -5.91
CA ASP A 308 -11.23 5.55 -6.51
C ASP A 308 -12.28 6.16 -5.58
N LYS A 309 -12.74 5.38 -4.59
CA LYS A 309 -13.77 5.79 -3.63
C LYS A 309 -13.20 6.19 -2.26
N PHE A 310 -12.05 5.65 -1.90
CA PHE A 310 -11.45 5.88 -0.60
C PHE A 310 -10.91 7.30 -0.46
N LYS A 311 -11.10 7.88 0.73
CA LYS A 311 -10.54 9.19 1.09
C LYS A 311 -10.07 9.16 2.54
N ILE A 312 -8.89 9.69 2.77
CA ILE A 312 -8.35 9.88 4.12
C ILE A 312 -8.80 11.21 4.71
N ASN A 313 -8.94 11.27 6.02
CA ASN A 313 -9.08 12.52 6.74
C ASN A 313 -7.73 13.20 6.91
N LEU A 314 -7.75 14.52 6.89
CA LEU A 314 -6.55 15.33 7.07
C LEU A 314 -6.28 15.54 8.56
N LEU A 315 -5.02 15.55 8.94
CA LEU A 315 -4.62 15.95 10.29
C LEU A 315 -4.86 17.44 10.49
N ALA A 316 -5.14 17.82 11.73
CA ALA A 316 -5.28 19.24 12.09
C ALA A 316 -3.96 20.00 11.83
N ARG A 317 -4.08 21.24 11.40
CA ARG A 317 -2.92 22.13 11.26
C ARG A 317 -2.39 22.49 12.64
N THR A 318 -1.07 22.45 12.79
CA THR A 318 -0.44 22.91 14.04
C THR A 318 -0.32 24.44 14.07
N GLU A 319 -0.28 25.03 15.25
CA GLU A 319 -0.04 26.48 15.43
C GLU A 319 1.26 26.91 14.76
N LYS A 320 2.34 26.13 14.92
CA LYS A 320 3.64 26.37 14.27
C LYS A 320 3.54 26.47 12.73
N MET A 321 2.62 25.73 12.11
CA MET A 321 2.39 25.82 10.65
C MET A 321 1.65 27.12 10.29
N ASN A 322 0.88 27.67 11.20
CA ASN A 322 0.12 28.89 11.01
C ASN A 322 0.93 30.15 11.33
N GLU A 323 1.97 30.06 12.16
CA GLU A 323 2.87 31.18 12.54
C GLU A 323 3.49 31.91 11.33
N ARG A 324 3.72 31.21 10.23
CA ARG A 324 4.24 31.80 8.98
C ARG A 324 3.24 32.67 8.24
N TYR A 325 1.95 32.59 8.60
CA TYR A 325 0.88 33.40 8.02
C TYR A 325 0.74 34.67 8.88
N LYS A 326 1.02 35.81 8.26
CA LYS A 326 0.93 37.13 8.87
C LYS A 326 0.05 38.03 8.03
N ASN A 327 -0.37 39.15 8.56
CA ASN A 327 -1.17 40.14 7.83
C ASN A 327 -0.56 41.53 7.93
N PRO A 328 0.64 41.76 7.34
CA PRO A 328 1.37 43.02 7.47
C PRO A 328 0.69 44.19 6.78
N ASP A 329 -0.17 43.94 5.81
CA ASP A 329 -0.88 44.95 5.03
C ASP A 329 -2.37 45.07 5.39
N ASN A 330 -2.79 44.44 6.48
CA ASN A 330 -4.19 44.43 6.95
C ASN A 330 -5.20 44.02 5.86
N ASP A 331 -4.83 43.02 5.04
CA ASP A 331 -5.71 42.49 4.00
C ASP A 331 -6.98 41.92 4.64
N PRO A 332 -8.20 42.29 4.16
CA PRO A 332 -9.47 41.86 4.77
C PRO A 332 -9.71 40.34 4.69
N ARG A 333 -8.99 39.61 3.82
CA ARG A 333 -9.05 38.15 3.74
C ARG A 333 -8.28 37.43 4.85
N GLY A 334 -7.55 38.19 5.67
CA GLY A 334 -6.83 37.66 6.83
C GLY A 334 -5.35 37.32 6.57
N PRO A 335 -4.72 36.53 7.44
CA PRO A 335 -3.31 36.22 7.36
C PRO A 335 -2.93 35.45 6.09
N TRP A 336 -1.75 35.76 5.54
CA TRP A 336 -1.20 35.13 4.36
C TRP A 336 0.31 34.83 4.50
N SER A 337 0.81 33.88 3.73
CA SER A 337 2.24 33.63 3.59
C SER A 337 2.72 33.99 2.18
N SER A 338 3.93 34.51 2.07
CA SER A 338 4.52 34.86 0.79
C SER A 338 5.09 33.63 0.08
N SER A 339 4.81 33.51 -1.20
CA SER A 339 5.36 32.44 -2.04
C SER A 339 6.13 33.03 -3.21
N ASP A 340 7.18 32.33 -3.67
CA ASP A 340 8.00 32.76 -4.79
C ASP A 340 7.17 32.83 -6.07
N LEU A 341 7.32 33.90 -6.84
CA LEU A 341 6.67 34.12 -8.11
C LEU A 341 7.53 33.65 -9.29
N THR A 342 8.75 33.16 -9.05
CA THR A 342 9.65 32.67 -10.09
C THR A 342 9.72 31.15 -10.14
N VAL A 343 10.02 30.61 -11.33
CA VAL A 343 10.27 29.18 -11.57
C VAL A 343 11.63 28.96 -12.23
N ARG A 344 12.21 27.76 -12.02
CA ARG A 344 13.49 27.37 -12.64
C ARG A 344 13.34 26.94 -14.08
N THR A 345 12.17 26.39 -14.46
CA THR A 345 11.88 26.03 -15.85
C THR A 345 11.69 27.31 -16.64
N TYR A 346 12.69 27.67 -17.41
CA TYR A 346 12.69 28.91 -18.18
C TYR A 346 11.74 28.85 -19.39
N SER A 347 10.94 29.90 -19.57
CA SER A 347 10.12 30.12 -20.74
C SER A 347 10.24 31.61 -21.13
N LYS A 348 10.55 31.89 -22.40
CA LYS A 348 10.69 33.23 -22.92
C LYS A 348 9.41 34.07 -22.77
N GLU A 349 8.27 33.44 -22.85
CA GLU A 349 6.95 34.06 -22.68
C GLU A 349 6.76 34.67 -21.28
N TYR A 350 7.36 34.04 -20.28
CA TYR A 350 7.27 34.43 -18.87
C TYR A 350 8.48 35.23 -18.38
N ASP A 351 9.38 35.61 -19.29
CA ASP A 351 10.52 36.46 -18.99
C ASP A 351 10.22 37.89 -19.44
N TYR A 352 9.56 38.65 -18.59
CA TYR A 352 9.16 40.03 -18.86
C TYR A 352 9.40 40.92 -17.62
N PRO A 353 9.64 42.23 -17.81
CA PRO A 353 9.79 43.18 -16.71
C PRO A 353 8.46 43.43 -16.00
N ILE A 354 8.52 43.59 -14.68
CA ILE A 354 7.40 43.99 -13.81
C ILE A 354 7.73 45.37 -13.24
N GLU A 355 6.81 46.32 -13.41
CA GLU A 355 6.87 47.61 -12.77
C GLU A 355 6.20 47.49 -11.39
N THR A 356 6.92 47.92 -10.33
CA THR A 356 6.41 47.90 -8.97
C THR A 356 5.55 49.16 -8.70
N PRO A 357 4.77 49.19 -7.59
CA PRO A 357 4.02 50.38 -7.21
C PRO A 357 4.87 51.64 -6.99
N SER A 358 6.15 51.48 -6.67
CA SER A 358 7.12 52.57 -6.53
C SER A 358 7.75 53.03 -7.86
N GLY A 359 7.37 52.43 -9.01
CA GLY A 359 7.93 52.73 -10.34
C GLY A 359 9.26 52.01 -10.68
N LYS A 360 9.72 51.10 -9.80
CA LYS A 360 10.93 50.32 -10.05
C LYS A 360 10.63 49.15 -10.98
N ILE A 361 11.52 48.94 -11.97
CA ILE A 361 11.42 47.79 -12.88
C ILE A 361 12.22 46.61 -12.35
N ILE A 362 11.56 45.46 -12.22
CA ILE A 362 12.14 44.19 -11.72
C ILE A 362 12.05 43.14 -12.82
N ASN A 363 13.18 42.52 -13.16
CA ASN A 363 13.27 41.38 -14.05
C ASN A 363 13.40 40.07 -13.26
N PRO A 364 13.04 38.94 -13.84
CA PRO A 364 13.31 37.66 -13.22
C PRO A 364 14.83 37.47 -13.01
N PRO A 365 15.25 36.71 -11.96
CA PRO A 365 16.65 36.36 -11.80
C PRO A 365 17.19 35.59 -13.02
N LYS A 366 18.48 35.76 -13.36
CA LYS A 366 19.13 35.06 -14.49
C LYS A 366 18.85 33.54 -14.43
N GLY A 367 18.37 33.00 -15.55
CA GLY A 367 18.00 31.56 -15.66
C GLY A 367 16.66 31.18 -15.04
N ARG A 368 15.84 32.16 -14.67
CA ARG A 368 14.47 31.96 -14.18
C ARG A 368 13.49 32.81 -14.99
N CYS A 369 12.21 32.48 -14.90
CA CYS A 369 11.13 33.32 -15.39
C CYS A 369 10.00 33.39 -14.35
N TRP A 370 9.03 34.26 -14.56
CA TRP A 370 7.85 34.30 -13.73
C TRP A 370 7.03 33.01 -13.93
N ARG A 371 6.26 32.64 -12.95
CA ARG A 371 5.40 31.43 -13.00
C ARG A 371 4.05 31.67 -13.68
N THR A 372 3.81 32.87 -14.17
CA THR A 372 2.51 33.28 -14.72
C THR A 372 2.68 34.25 -15.87
N SER A 373 1.70 34.32 -16.77
CA SER A 373 1.65 35.29 -17.85
C SER A 373 1.46 36.70 -17.33
N LYS A 374 1.82 37.72 -18.17
CA LYS A 374 1.66 39.11 -17.82
C LYS A 374 0.20 39.49 -17.55
N GLU A 375 -0.73 38.92 -18.32
CA GLU A 375 -2.17 39.14 -18.15
C GLU A 375 -2.67 38.60 -16.80
N ASN A 376 -2.27 37.38 -16.44
CA ASN A 376 -2.65 36.77 -15.18
C ASN A 376 -2.00 37.49 -13.99
N LEU A 377 -0.75 37.97 -14.16
CA LEU A 377 -0.11 38.82 -13.16
C LEU A 377 -0.91 40.10 -12.91
N SER A 378 -1.37 40.77 -13.95
CA SER A 378 -2.20 41.98 -13.83
C SER A 378 -3.48 41.71 -13.05
N LYS A 379 -4.14 40.57 -13.29
CA LYS A 379 -5.31 40.11 -12.50
C LYS A 379 -4.94 39.87 -11.03
N LEU A 380 -3.81 39.22 -10.76
CA LEU A 380 -3.37 39.00 -9.39
C LEU A 380 -3.04 40.30 -8.65
N ILE A 381 -2.49 41.30 -9.35
CA ILE A 381 -2.22 42.63 -8.80
C ILE A 381 -3.54 43.32 -8.50
N SER A 382 -4.49 43.37 -9.44
CA SER A 382 -5.79 44.01 -9.22
C SER A 382 -6.60 43.37 -8.09
N GLN A 383 -6.37 42.07 -7.83
CA GLN A 383 -6.95 41.33 -6.70
C GLN A 383 -6.16 41.50 -5.39
N ASN A 384 -5.15 42.36 -5.33
CA ASN A 384 -4.23 42.50 -4.21
C ASN A 384 -3.59 41.17 -3.75
N ARG A 385 -3.28 40.28 -4.69
CA ARG A 385 -2.64 38.98 -4.43
C ARG A 385 -1.14 38.99 -4.60
N ILE A 386 -0.54 40.12 -5.03
CA ILE A 386 0.90 40.31 -5.17
C ILE A 386 1.40 41.27 -4.09
N TRP A 387 2.44 40.86 -3.39
CA TRP A 387 3.11 41.65 -2.37
C TRP A 387 4.45 42.16 -2.88
N PHE A 388 4.66 43.47 -2.87
CA PHE A 388 5.88 44.17 -3.26
C PHE A 388 6.73 44.66 -2.08
N GLY A 389 6.47 44.19 -0.87
CA GLY A 389 7.06 44.72 0.36
C GLY A 389 6.30 45.92 0.91
N GLU A 390 6.63 46.34 2.11
CA GLU A 390 6.00 47.51 2.78
C GLU A 390 6.22 48.82 2.01
N SER A 391 7.43 48.97 1.41
CA SER A 391 7.79 50.13 0.59
C SER A 391 7.29 50.05 -0.87
N GLY A 392 6.76 48.89 -1.29
CA GLY A 392 6.23 48.68 -2.65
C GLY A 392 7.30 48.56 -3.74
N ASP A 393 8.57 48.27 -3.42
CA ASP A 393 9.72 48.24 -4.34
C ASP A 393 10.46 46.88 -4.35
N ASN A 394 10.01 45.90 -3.59
CA ASN A 394 10.59 44.57 -3.53
C ASN A 394 10.18 43.65 -4.68
N VAL A 395 10.97 42.58 -4.86
CA VAL A 395 10.61 41.49 -5.80
C VAL A 395 9.20 40.98 -5.51
N PRO A 396 8.33 40.90 -6.53
CA PRO A 396 6.94 40.50 -6.32
C PRO A 396 6.83 39.07 -5.76
N ARG A 397 5.99 38.90 -4.77
CA ARG A 397 5.69 37.61 -4.16
C ARG A 397 4.17 37.38 -4.14
N LEU A 398 3.76 36.12 -4.38
CA LEU A 398 2.36 35.77 -4.34
C LEU A 398 1.88 35.60 -2.88
N LYS A 399 0.81 36.29 -2.52
CA LYS A 399 0.10 36.09 -1.25
C LYS A 399 -0.70 34.79 -1.32
N ARG A 400 -0.46 33.86 -0.38
CA ARG A 400 -1.28 32.68 -0.15
C ARG A 400 -1.99 32.83 1.17
N PHE A 401 -3.29 33.08 1.11
CA PHE A 401 -4.09 33.27 2.33
C PHE A 401 -4.29 31.96 3.08
N LEU A 402 -4.35 32.05 4.41
CA LEU A 402 -4.65 30.91 5.26
C LEU A 402 -6.02 30.28 4.93
N THR A 403 -6.97 31.10 4.48
CA THR A 403 -8.27 30.67 4.00
C THR A 403 -8.26 29.94 2.66
N ASP A 404 -7.25 30.18 1.80
CA ASP A 404 -7.09 29.55 0.49
C ASP A 404 -6.45 28.16 0.57
N VAL A 405 -5.81 27.79 1.69
CA VAL A 405 -5.11 26.51 1.84
C VAL A 405 -6.05 25.47 2.42
N LYS A 406 -5.73 24.20 2.11
CA LYS A 406 -6.45 23.08 2.73
C LYS A 406 -6.46 23.23 4.25
N GLN A 407 -7.63 23.09 4.86
CA GLN A 407 -7.82 23.20 6.30
C GLN A 407 -7.34 21.95 7.06
N GLY A 408 -6.32 21.30 6.56
CA GLY A 408 -5.68 20.14 7.15
C GLY A 408 -4.36 19.81 6.49
N LEU A 409 -3.62 18.90 7.12
CA LEU A 409 -2.35 18.39 6.65
C LEU A 409 -2.55 16.95 6.16
N THR A 410 -2.12 16.66 4.95
CA THR A 410 -2.02 15.27 4.48
C THR A 410 -1.02 14.52 5.37
N PRO A 411 -1.40 13.39 5.99
CA PRO A 411 -0.49 12.61 6.82
C PRO A 411 0.75 12.17 6.03
N GLY A 412 1.92 12.26 6.66
CA GLY A 412 3.15 11.66 6.12
C GLY A 412 3.21 10.17 6.44
N THR A 413 4.15 9.46 5.82
CA THR A 413 4.37 8.02 6.03
C THR A 413 5.40 7.71 7.12
N ILE A 414 6.04 8.70 7.73
CA ILE A 414 6.94 8.52 8.87
C ILE A 414 6.28 9.13 10.10
N TRP A 415 5.94 8.28 11.05
CA TRP A 415 5.28 8.67 12.30
C TRP A 415 6.24 8.54 13.46
N LYS A 416 6.66 9.69 13.99
CA LYS A 416 7.62 9.76 15.10
C LYS A 416 6.94 9.55 16.44
N HIS A 417 7.70 8.99 17.39
CA HIS A 417 7.23 8.77 18.76
C HIS A 417 6.70 10.04 19.44
N GLN A 418 7.22 11.22 19.12
CA GLN A 418 6.71 12.50 19.67
C GLN A 418 5.27 12.79 19.22
N GLU A 419 4.85 12.24 18.08
CA GLU A 419 3.53 12.49 17.49
C GLU A 419 2.50 11.45 17.90
N VAL A 420 2.90 10.17 17.92
CA VAL A 420 2.01 9.02 18.11
C VAL A 420 2.38 8.12 19.27
N SER A 421 3.35 8.55 20.11
CA SER A 421 3.87 7.77 21.23
C SER A 421 4.65 6.50 20.82
N HIS A 422 5.05 5.69 21.79
CA HIS A 422 5.94 4.54 21.65
C HIS A 422 5.60 3.44 22.66
N ASN A 423 6.21 2.24 22.49
CA ASN A 423 5.90 1.05 23.31
C ASN A 423 6.03 1.24 24.83
N GLN A 424 7.04 2.00 25.29
CA GLN A 424 7.20 2.22 26.73
C GLN A 424 6.06 3.06 27.35
N GLU A 425 5.55 4.05 26.60
CA GLU A 425 4.41 4.82 27.08
C GLU A 425 3.12 4.01 27.04
N ALA A 426 2.93 3.17 26.01
CA ALA A 426 1.80 2.26 25.95
C ALA A 426 1.72 1.34 27.17
N ARG A 427 2.85 0.78 27.62
CA ARG A 427 2.90 -0.01 28.87
C ARG A 427 2.50 0.82 30.10
N LYS A 428 2.91 2.08 30.17
CA LYS A 428 2.49 2.96 31.28
C LYS A 428 1.00 3.30 31.21
N GLU A 429 0.44 3.49 30.00
CA GLU A 429 -0.99 3.71 29.81
C GLU A 429 -1.79 2.55 30.41
N ILE A 430 -1.43 1.30 30.06
CA ILE A 430 -2.05 0.10 30.59
C ILE A 430 -1.85 -0.01 32.14
N SER A 431 -0.61 0.19 32.62
CA SER A 431 -0.34 0.11 34.06
C SER A 431 -1.17 1.12 34.88
N ARG A 432 -1.45 2.29 34.34
CA ARG A 432 -2.33 3.29 34.97
C ARG A 432 -3.79 2.86 35.02
N LEU A 433 -4.25 2.09 33.98
CA LEU A 433 -5.62 1.61 33.93
C LEU A 433 -5.89 0.44 34.89
N PHE A 434 -4.85 -0.36 35.18
CA PHE A 434 -4.95 -1.60 35.93
C PHE A 434 -4.05 -1.60 37.19
N GLU A 435 -3.94 -0.45 37.89
CA GLU A 435 -3.01 -0.23 39.01
C GLU A 435 -3.07 -1.29 40.12
N ASP A 436 -4.21 -1.97 40.31
CA ASP A 436 -4.44 -2.96 41.36
C ASP A 436 -4.56 -4.41 40.87
N THR A 437 -4.27 -4.70 39.60
CA THR A 437 -4.40 -6.03 39.02
C THR A 437 -3.09 -6.51 38.42
N GLU A 438 -2.74 -7.79 38.60
CA GLU A 438 -1.69 -8.43 37.79
C GLU A 438 -2.13 -8.45 36.35
N TYR A 439 -1.42 -7.66 35.55
CA TYR A 439 -1.69 -7.52 34.13
C TYR A 439 -0.45 -7.94 33.35
N ASP A 440 -0.59 -8.99 32.53
CA ASP A 440 0.52 -9.61 31.80
C ASP A 440 0.41 -9.44 30.27
N PHE A 441 0.05 -8.23 29.80
CA PHE A 441 0.08 -7.92 28.36
C PHE A 441 1.35 -7.15 28.02
N SER A 442 2.30 -7.81 27.36
CA SER A 442 3.67 -7.34 27.23
C SER A 442 3.88 -6.28 26.16
N THR A 443 3.02 -6.19 25.14
CA THR A 443 3.22 -5.36 23.93
C THR A 443 2.01 -4.54 23.50
N PRO A 444 1.44 -3.70 24.37
CA PRO A 444 0.31 -2.84 24.02
C PRO A 444 0.74 -1.78 22.98
N LYS A 445 -0.20 -1.38 22.14
CA LYS A 445 -0.03 -0.21 21.25
C LYS A 445 -0.52 1.05 21.96
N PRO A 446 0.17 2.20 21.77
CA PRO A 446 -0.20 3.45 22.45
C PRO A 446 -1.51 4.04 21.91
N GLU A 447 -2.32 4.61 22.79
CA GLU A 447 -3.59 5.24 22.41
C GLU A 447 -3.44 6.29 21.31
N LYS A 448 -2.39 7.10 21.35
CA LYS A 448 -2.15 8.16 20.33
C LYS A 448 -1.95 7.60 18.94
N LEU A 449 -1.35 6.40 18.82
CA LEU A 449 -1.21 5.72 17.52
C LEU A 449 -2.59 5.33 16.98
N LEU A 450 -3.40 4.67 17.81
CA LEU A 450 -4.75 4.23 17.45
C LEU A 450 -5.67 5.42 17.16
N GLN A 451 -5.60 6.47 17.97
CA GLN A 451 -6.35 7.72 17.72
C GLN A 451 -6.02 8.32 16.36
N ARG A 452 -4.73 8.34 15.97
CA ARG A 452 -4.33 8.84 14.64
C ARG A 452 -4.87 7.95 13.51
N ILE A 453 -4.79 6.63 13.65
CA ILE A 453 -5.32 5.68 12.66
C ILE A 453 -6.84 5.86 12.50
N ILE A 454 -7.57 5.88 13.60
CA ILE A 454 -9.03 6.06 13.62
C ILE A 454 -9.40 7.42 12.99
N HIS A 455 -8.70 8.49 13.38
CA HIS A 455 -8.96 9.83 12.83
C HIS A 455 -8.75 9.88 11.30
N ILE A 456 -7.70 9.23 10.77
CA ILE A 456 -7.39 9.26 9.33
C ILE A 456 -8.36 8.37 8.54
N GLY A 457 -8.71 7.19 9.09
CA GLY A 457 -9.43 6.13 8.37
C GLY A 457 -10.94 6.14 8.55
N SER A 458 -11.48 6.86 9.54
CA SER A 458 -12.92 6.82 9.87
C SER A 458 -13.46 8.18 10.35
N ASN A 459 -14.76 8.28 10.48
CA ASN A 459 -15.49 9.41 11.04
C ASN A 459 -16.41 8.94 12.16
N GLU A 460 -16.97 9.87 12.91
CA GLU A 460 -17.99 9.58 13.93
C GLU A 460 -19.17 8.82 13.31
N GLY A 461 -19.58 7.73 13.97
CA GLY A 461 -20.65 6.84 13.52
C GLY A 461 -20.21 5.74 12.53
N ASP A 462 -18.97 5.77 12.04
CA ASP A 462 -18.44 4.69 11.22
C ASP A 462 -18.13 3.44 12.06
N LEU A 463 -18.28 2.27 11.44
CA LEU A 463 -17.96 0.99 12.05
C LEU A 463 -16.46 0.70 11.96
N VAL A 464 -15.83 0.49 13.12
CA VAL A 464 -14.41 0.13 13.26
C VAL A 464 -14.31 -1.28 13.79
N LEU A 465 -13.41 -2.09 13.24
CA LEU A 465 -13.20 -3.48 13.65
C LEU A 465 -11.71 -3.71 13.97
N ASP A 466 -11.48 -4.38 15.09
CA ASP A 466 -10.23 -5.05 15.44
C ASP A 466 -10.54 -6.51 15.75
N PHE A 467 -9.72 -7.45 15.28
CA PHE A 467 -9.98 -8.89 15.46
C PHE A 467 -8.73 -9.68 15.87
N PHE A 468 -7.70 -9.01 16.37
CA PHE A 468 -6.51 -9.63 16.95
C PHE A 468 -6.26 -9.18 18.38
#